data_38247a69e23d23c7abd92928348516e1
#
_entry.id   38247a69e23d23c7abd92928348516e1
#
_cell.length_a   1.000
_cell.length_b   1.000
_cell.length_c   1.000
_cell.angle_alpha   90.00
_cell.angle_beta   90.00
_cell.angle_gamma   90.00
#
_symmetry.space_group_name_H-M   'P 1'
#
loop_
_entity.id
_entity.type
_entity.pdbx_description
1 polymer ?
#
loop_
_entity_poly.entity_id
_entity_poly.type
_entity_poly.pdbx_seq_one_letter_code
_entity_poly.pdbx_strand_id
1 'polypeptide(L)'
;MHEPGATNYNLMGLETATDIDAAIDLAQTAGIPAQNIVVADATGSIAWTIAGRLPRRVGYTGRYPVAWTYGDRYWDGFLPPADVPVIRIAANGTPTAGAAVMAGMLWSANHRHVGGAGLETLGDGGFFGPARARQIRDRLRSLMQVKPTDLLAIQLDDEARSLARWQRLLVQTLRPDVTADRPARQQLRTLVETWEGHAAVDSVSYRLVREFRRQVAALALDPVFAPCVARDETFNWRRFRHEEPLWILLTEQPPHLLNPKFTRWDELLVAAADAVMSDLAQRGEDPARATWGRANVVRIRHALSPMFPTWLTGWLDLSAESLPGDDDTPRWQSRNFGASQRMVVSPGREAEGLAHMPGGQSGHPLSPFYRAGHEAWVKGEPTPFLPGPAVHKLTLTP
;
A
#
# COMPACT_ATOMS: atom_id res chain seq x y z
N MET A 1 -20.37 3.30 -12.55
CA MET A 1 -19.93 3.97 -13.80
C MET A 1 -21.03 4.06 -14.85
N HIS A 2 -22.18 3.40 -14.68
CA HIS A 2 -23.28 3.41 -15.65
C HIS A 2 -24.35 4.47 -15.40
N GLU A 3 -24.25 5.18 -14.27
CA GLU A 3 -25.19 6.24 -13.90
C GLU A 3 -24.83 7.58 -14.54
N PRO A 4 -25.81 8.37 -15.03
CA PRO A 4 -25.59 9.74 -15.42
C PRO A 4 -24.94 10.54 -14.28
N GLY A 5 -23.88 11.29 -14.56
CA GLY A 5 -23.14 12.04 -13.56
C GLY A 5 -22.17 11.22 -12.69
N ALA A 6 -21.98 9.92 -12.96
CA ALA A 6 -20.92 9.13 -12.35
C ALA A 6 -19.52 9.63 -12.76
N THR A 7 -19.45 10.37 -13.88
CA THR A 7 -18.27 11.08 -14.33
C THR A 7 -18.62 12.55 -14.53
N ASN A 8 -17.93 13.45 -13.84
CA ASN A 8 -18.05 14.88 -13.97
C ASN A 8 -16.72 15.58 -13.70
N TYR A 9 -16.65 16.88 -13.93
CA TYR A 9 -15.45 17.69 -13.72
C TYR A 9 -15.45 18.47 -12.39
N ASN A 10 -16.34 18.15 -11.45
CA ASN A 10 -16.47 18.90 -10.19
C ASN A 10 -15.15 18.97 -9.40
N LEU A 11 -14.32 17.93 -9.51
CA LEU A 11 -13.02 17.91 -8.82
C LEU A 11 -12.08 19.04 -9.27
N MET A 12 -12.25 19.58 -10.47
CA MET A 12 -11.47 20.75 -10.95
C MET A 12 -11.75 22.00 -10.09
N GLY A 13 -12.89 22.06 -9.44
CA GLY A 13 -13.20 23.14 -8.51
C GLY A 13 -12.23 23.24 -7.31
N LEU A 14 -11.44 22.18 -7.04
CA LEU A 14 -10.37 22.25 -6.02
C LEU A 14 -9.32 23.31 -6.34
N GLU A 15 -9.13 23.67 -7.61
CA GLU A 15 -8.20 24.75 -8.02
C GLU A 15 -8.61 26.13 -7.45
N THR A 16 -9.88 26.30 -7.10
CA THR A 16 -10.42 27.55 -6.56
C THR A 16 -10.99 27.42 -5.14
N ALA A 17 -10.90 26.25 -4.54
CA ALA A 17 -11.32 26.03 -3.17
C ALA A 17 -10.43 26.82 -2.21
N THR A 18 -11.03 27.58 -1.30
CA THR A 18 -10.33 28.48 -0.37
C THR A 18 -10.09 27.88 1.01
N ASP A 19 -10.83 26.84 1.36
CA ASP A 19 -10.81 26.22 2.68
C ASP A 19 -11.18 24.73 2.60
N ILE A 20 -11.06 24.02 3.74
CA ILE A 20 -11.34 22.58 3.80
C ILE A 20 -12.81 22.25 3.56
N ASP A 21 -13.75 23.12 3.91
CA ASP A 21 -15.17 22.83 3.74
C ASP A 21 -15.58 22.89 2.27
N ALA A 22 -15.14 23.91 1.55
CA ALA A 22 -15.31 23.99 0.09
C ALA A 22 -14.67 22.77 -0.62
N ALA A 23 -13.47 22.35 -0.20
CA ALA A 23 -12.79 21.19 -0.76
C ALA A 23 -13.55 19.87 -0.49
N ILE A 24 -14.16 19.70 0.69
CA ILE A 24 -14.96 18.53 1.06
C ILE A 24 -16.21 18.46 0.19
N ASP A 25 -16.95 19.56 0.04
CA ASP A 25 -18.17 19.61 -0.76
C ASP A 25 -17.91 19.23 -2.23
N LEU A 26 -16.84 19.76 -2.80
CA LEU A 26 -16.38 19.40 -4.14
C LEU A 26 -16.00 17.92 -4.25
N ALA A 27 -15.24 17.42 -3.29
CA ALA A 27 -14.79 16.04 -3.28
C ALA A 27 -15.93 15.04 -3.22
N GLN A 28 -16.93 15.28 -2.35
CA GLN A 28 -18.07 14.38 -2.15
C GLN A 28 -19.04 14.34 -3.34
N THR A 29 -19.01 15.36 -4.19
CA THR A 29 -19.81 15.44 -5.43
C THR A 29 -19.02 15.09 -6.68
N ALA A 30 -17.72 14.81 -6.56
CA ALA A 30 -16.86 14.50 -7.68
C ALA A 30 -17.28 13.22 -8.41
N GLY A 31 -17.27 13.26 -9.74
CA GLY A 31 -17.53 12.11 -10.62
C GLY A 31 -16.28 11.24 -10.81
N ILE A 32 -15.78 10.69 -9.73
CA ILE A 32 -14.61 9.78 -9.69
C ILE A 32 -14.95 8.52 -8.91
N PRO A 33 -14.20 7.43 -9.08
CA PRO A 33 -14.30 6.28 -8.18
C PRO A 33 -14.06 6.70 -6.72
N ALA A 34 -14.86 6.15 -5.80
CA ALA A 34 -14.76 6.48 -4.38
C ALA A 34 -13.36 6.18 -3.82
N GLN A 35 -12.72 7.19 -3.21
CA GLN A 35 -11.38 7.05 -2.63
C GLN A 35 -11.16 8.03 -1.47
N ASN A 36 -10.20 7.71 -0.60
CA ASN A 36 -9.84 8.61 0.49
C ASN A 36 -9.28 9.92 -0.05
N ILE A 37 -9.69 11.03 0.56
CA ILE A 37 -9.09 12.34 0.37
C ILE A 37 -8.70 12.94 1.71
N VAL A 38 -7.55 13.56 1.77
CA VAL A 38 -7.10 14.38 2.90
C VAL A 38 -6.86 15.78 2.36
N VAL A 39 -7.41 16.78 3.03
CA VAL A 39 -7.29 18.18 2.65
C VAL A 39 -6.71 18.99 3.81
N ALA A 40 -6.01 20.07 3.47
CA ALA A 40 -5.47 21.04 4.41
C ALA A 40 -5.61 22.43 3.83
N ASP A 41 -5.82 23.45 4.70
CA ASP A 41 -5.85 24.83 4.29
C ASP A 41 -4.77 25.70 4.96
N ALA A 42 -4.67 26.94 4.53
CA ALA A 42 -3.67 27.89 5.05
C ALA A 42 -3.91 28.31 6.51
N THR A 43 -5.09 28.04 7.08
CA THR A 43 -5.36 28.30 8.51
C THR A 43 -4.74 27.21 9.41
N GLY A 44 -4.33 26.06 8.83
CA GLY A 44 -3.82 24.90 9.53
C GLY A 44 -4.93 23.87 9.87
N SER A 45 -6.13 24.06 9.36
CA SER A 45 -7.22 23.07 9.48
C SER A 45 -6.98 21.93 8.50
N ILE A 46 -7.30 20.70 8.92
CA ILE A 46 -7.16 19.49 8.10
C ILE A 46 -8.40 18.62 8.20
N ALA A 47 -8.72 17.90 7.12
CA ALA A 47 -9.84 16.98 7.14
C ALA A 47 -9.58 15.74 6.29
N TRP A 48 -10.33 14.68 6.61
CA TRP A 48 -10.45 13.45 5.81
C TRP A 48 -11.90 13.17 5.48
N THR A 49 -12.16 12.74 4.26
CA THR A 49 -13.46 12.20 3.83
C THR A 49 -13.25 11.21 2.68
N ILE A 50 -14.34 10.76 2.07
CA ILE A 50 -14.34 10.02 0.81
C ILE A 50 -14.70 10.98 -0.33
N ALA A 51 -13.80 11.10 -1.30
CA ALA A 51 -14.09 11.73 -2.58
C ALA A 51 -14.82 10.74 -3.49
N GLY A 52 -15.75 11.25 -4.31
CA GLY A 52 -16.61 10.43 -5.16
C GLY A 52 -17.91 10.01 -4.48
N ARG A 53 -18.87 9.62 -5.30
CA ARG A 53 -20.23 9.31 -4.84
C ARG A 53 -20.31 7.89 -4.27
N LEU A 54 -20.97 7.74 -3.13
CA LEU A 54 -21.18 6.46 -2.47
C LEU A 54 -22.63 5.98 -2.67
N PRO A 55 -22.87 4.68 -2.91
CA PRO A 55 -24.23 4.15 -3.06
C PRO A 55 -24.99 4.17 -1.72
N ARG A 56 -26.26 4.60 -1.75
CA ARG A 56 -27.16 4.40 -0.64
C ARG A 56 -27.68 2.97 -0.65
N ARG A 57 -27.25 2.18 0.34
CA ARG A 57 -27.64 0.77 0.47
C ARG A 57 -28.90 0.64 1.30
N VAL A 58 -29.83 -0.17 0.84
CA VAL A 58 -31.08 -0.49 1.55
C VAL A 58 -31.06 -1.97 1.91
N GLY A 59 -31.35 -2.28 3.18
CA GLY A 59 -31.45 -3.63 3.69
C GLY A 59 -30.13 -4.37 3.95
N TYR A 60 -28.96 -3.71 3.77
CA TYR A 60 -27.65 -4.31 4.06
C TYR A 60 -26.55 -3.28 4.26
N THR A 61 -25.48 -3.67 4.97
CA THR A 61 -24.36 -2.79 5.33
C THR A 61 -23.25 -2.71 4.28
N GLY A 62 -23.25 -3.59 3.29
CA GLY A 62 -22.15 -3.70 2.31
C GLY A 62 -20.91 -4.46 2.79
N ARG A 63 -20.95 -5.09 3.98
CA ARG A 63 -19.84 -5.90 4.52
C ARG A 63 -19.72 -7.27 3.86
N TYR A 64 -20.83 -7.79 3.38
CA TYR A 64 -20.90 -9.11 2.74
C TYR A 64 -21.67 -9.02 1.44
N PRO A 65 -21.36 -9.89 0.47
CA PRO A 65 -22.21 -10.09 -0.69
C PRO A 65 -23.63 -10.50 -0.26
N VAL A 66 -24.64 -9.94 -0.92
CA VAL A 66 -26.04 -10.24 -0.64
C VAL A 66 -26.77 -10.58 -1.94
N ALA A 67 -27.79 -11.44 -1.83
CA ALA A 67 -28.69 -11.72 -2.95
C ALA A 67 -29.68 -10.57 -3.12
N TRP A 68 -29.84 -10.09 -4.34
CA TRP A 68 -30.79 -9.01 -4.68
C TRP A 68 -32.13 -9.56 -5.20
N THR A 69 -32.22 -10.85 -5.35
CA THR A 69 -33.37 -11.57 -5.96
C THR A 69 -34.69 -11.30 -5.26
N TYR A 70 -34.66 -11.02 -3.95
CA TYR A 70 -35.87 -10.88 -3.14
C TYR A 70 -36.40 -9.44 -3.04
N GLY A 71 -35.67 -8.46 -3.60
CA GLY A 71 -36.10 -7.04 -3.62
C GLY A 71 -36.02 -6.30 -2.28
N ASP A 72 -35.56 -6.96 -1.20
CA ASP A 72 -35.38 -6.38 0.13
C ASP A 72 -34.02 -5.69 0.30
N ARG A 73 -33.12 -5.88 -0.67
CA ARG A 73 -31.74 -5.35 -0.69
C ARG A 73 -31.44 -4.77 -2.06
N TYR A 74 -31.12 -3.48 -2.07
CA TYR A 74 -30.86 -2.75 -3.32
C TYR A 74 -30.07 -1.47 -3.08
N TRP A 75 -29.67 -0.81 -4.14
CA TRP A 75 -29.15 0.54 -4.12
C TRP A 75 -30.26 1.53 -4.48
N ASP A 76 -30.39 2.55 -3.64
CA ASP A 76 -31.35 3.63 -3.83
C ASP A 76 -30.61 4.95 -4.09
N GLY A 77 -30.00 5.06 -5.26
CA GLY A 77 -29.18 6.20 -5.64
C GLY A 77 -27.90 6.32 -4.82
N PHE A 78 -27.53 7.56 -4.50
CA PHE A 78 -26.30 7.89 -3.79
C PHE A 78 -26.59 8.51 -2.42
N LEU A 79 -25.63 8.38 -1.51
CA LEU A 79 -25.64 9.10 -0.24
C LEU A 79 -25.59 10.61 -0.51
N PRO A 80 -26.41 11.41 0.21
CA PRO A 80 -26.21 12.85 0.27
C PRO A 80 -24.81 13.18 0.84
N PRO A 81 -24.14 14.25 0.37
CA PRO A 81 -22.84 14.66 0.91
C PRO A 81 -22.81 14.78 2.43
N ALA A 82 -23.88 15.29 3.05
CA ALA A 82 -24.00 15.45 4.50
C ALA A 82 -23.94 14.12 5.28
N ASP A 83 -24.26 12.99 4.64
CA ASP A 83 -24.25 11.65 5.27
C ASP A 83 -22.91 10.94 5.10
N VAL A 84 -22.00 11.48 4.26
CA VAL A 84 -20.67 10.90 4.07
C VAL A 84 -19.78 11.25 5.26
N PRO A 85 -19.14 10.27 5.90
CA PRO A 85 -18.31 10.53 7.08
C PRO A 85 -17.18 11.52 6.79
N VAL A 86 -17.00 12.49 7.68
CA VAL A 86 -15.91 13.47 7.65
C VAL A 86 -15.21 13.48 9.00
N ILE A 87 -13.88 13.48 8.99
CA ILE A 87 -13.04 13.74 10.17
C ILE A 87 -12.42 15.12 9.96
N ARG A 88 -12.61 16.04 10.90
CA ARG A 88 -12.02 17.39 10.88
C ARG A 88 -11.14 17.59 12.09
N ILE A 89 -10.04 18.29 11.89
CA ILE A 89 -9.17 18.78 12.95
C ILE A 89 -8.96 20.27 12.70
N ALA A 90 -9.40 21.07 13.66
CA ALA A 90 -9.21 22.53 13.59
C ALA A 90 -7.74 22.94 13.72
N ALA A 91 -7.41 24.17 13.34
CA ALA A 91 -6.04 24.72 13.40
C ALA A 91 -5.38 24.61 14.79
N ASN A 92 -6.17 24.63 15.87
CA ASN A 92 -5.71 24.43 17.25
C ASN A 92 -5.46 22.95 17.61
N GLY A 93 -5.58 22.03 16.65
CA GLY A 93 -5.41 20.60 16.86
C GLY A 93 -6.60 19.86 17.45
N THR A 94 -7.74 20.53 17.65
CA THR A 94 -8.95 19.92 18.24
C THR A 94 -9.71 19.12 17.16
N PRO A 95 -9.90 17.79 17.34
CA PRO A 95 -10.72 17.01 16.43
C PRO A 95 -12.21 17.24 16.66
N THR A 96 -13.04 17.07 15.62
CA THR A 96 -14.48 16.98 15.76
C THR A 96 -14.89 15.84 16.68
N ALA A 97 -15.95 16.03 17.44
CA ALA A 97 -16.46 15.02 18.38
C ALA A 97 -16.71 13.66 17.68
N GLY A 98 -16.27 12.58 18.31
CA GLY A 98 -16.43 11.21 17.81
C GLY A 98 -15.33 10.71 16.86
N ALA A 99 -14.35 11.53 16.50
CA ALA A 99 -13.23 11.09 15.71
C ALA A 99 -12.14 10.43 16.58
N ALA A 100 -11.80 9.19 16.28
CA ALA A 100 -10.68 8.48 16.91
C ALA A 100 -9.34 8.92 16.29
N VAL A 101 -9.02 10.22 16.41
CA VAL A 101 -7.80 10.82 15.83
C VAL A 101 -6.98 11.49 16.92
N MET A 102 -5.69 11.61 16.66
CA MET A 102 -4.81 12.41 17.50
C MET A 102 -4.98 13.90 17.20
N ALA A 103 -4.83 14.72 18.23
CA ALA A 103 -4.77 16.17 18.07
C ALA A 103 -3.74 16.56 16.99
N GLY A 104 -4.17 17.29 15.98
CA GLY A 104 -3.32 17.88 14.95
C GLY A 104 -2.81 16.96 13.85
N MET A 105 -3.20 15.67 13.78
CA MET A 105 -2.63 14.72 12.82
C MET A 105 -3.68 13.83 12.17
N LEU A 106 -3.59 13.68 10.85
CA LEU A 106 -4.31 12.69 10.05
C LEU A 106 -3.34 11.82 9.28
N TRP A 107 -3.68 10.56 9.08
CA TRP A 107 -2.93 9.62 8.24
C TRP A 107 -3.86 8.70 7.48
N SER A 108 -3.44 8.27 6.30
CA SER A 108 -4.18 7.34 5.45
C SER A 108 -3.23 6.37 4.76
N ALA A 109 -3.59 5.09 4.74
CA ALA A 109 -2.88 4.04 4.02
C ALA A 109 -3.84 2.94 3.57
N ASN A 110 -5.00 3.32 3.01
CA ASN A 110 -6.08 2.42 2.58
C ASN A 110 -6.67 1.58 3.74
N HIS A 111 -6.44 1.95 5.00
CA HIS A 111 -6.99 1.28 6.15
C HIS A 111 -8.40 1.80 6.48
N ARG A 112 -9.07 1.14 7.42
CA ARG A 112 -10.35 1.60 7.95
C ARG A 112 -10.15 2.84 8.83
N HIS A 113 -10.70 3.98 8.42
CA HIS A 113 -10.57 5.27 9.12
C HIS A 113 -11.63 5.49 10.19
N VAL A 114 -12.82 4.93 10.00
CA VAL A 114 -13.98 5.11 10.86
C VAL A 114 -14.49 3.78 11.39
N GLY A 115 -15.23 3.83 12.50
CA GLY A 115 -15.93 2.70 13.11
C GLY A 115 -17.40 3.00 13.32
N GLY A 116 -18.15 2.08 13.94
CA GLY A 116 -19.57 2.26 14.27
C GLY A 116 -20.41 2.65 13.05
N ALA A 117 -21.29 3.63 13.23
CA ALA A 117 -22.21 4.10 12.18
C ALA A 117 -21.47 4.58 10.91
N GLY A 118 -20.33 5.26 11.05
CA GLY A 118 -19.54 5.69 9.90
C GLY A 118 -19.06 4.51 9.04
N LEU A 119 -18.66 3.41 9.66
CA LEU A 119 -18.27 2.20 8.93
C LEU A 119 -19.49 1.52 8.28
N GLU A 120 -20.63 1.52 8.93
CA GLU A 120 -21.89 1.00 8.37
C GLU A 120 -22.31 1.79 7.13
N THR A 121 -22.15 3.12 7.18
CA THR A 121 -22.40 4.01 6.03
C THR A 121 -21.44 3.70 4.88
N LEU A 122 -20.14 3.58 5.14
CA LEU A 122 -19.15 3.28 4.10
C LEU A 122 -19.25 1.83 3.59
N GLY A 123 -19.62 0.89 4.44
CA GLY A 123 -19.54 -0.54 4.17
C GLY A 123 -18.12 -1.06 4.23
N ASP A 124 -17.89 -2.26 3.70
CA ASP A 124 -16.54 -2.82 3.53
C ASP A 124 -16.03 -2.49 2.13
N GLY A 125 -15.13 -1.53 2.05
CA GLY A 125 -14.45 -1.15 0.81
C GLY A 125 -13.21 -1.99 0.48
N GLY A 126 -13.02 -3.14 1.12
CA GLY A 126 -11.80 -3.95 0.95
C GLY A 126 -10.57 -3.26 1.57
N PHE A 127 -10.71 -2.72 2.77
CA PHE A 127 -9.63 -2.02 3.47
C PHE A 127 -8.37 -2.86 3.60
N PHE A 128 -7.22 -2.22 3.44
CA PHE A 128 -5.92 -2.84 3.71
C PHE A 128 -5.71 -3.06 5.22
N GLY A 129 -4.83 -4.01 5.56
CA GLY A 129 -4.39 -4.22 6.95
C GLY A 129 -3.76 -2.95 7.54
N PRO A 130 -3.73 -2.83 8.88
CA PRO A 130 -3.33 -1.59 9.56
C PRO A 130 -1.81 -1.37 9.63
N ALA A 131 -0.97 -2.27 9.09
CA ALA A 131 0.49 -2.22 9.27
C ALA A 131 1.07 -0.87 8.86
N ARG A 132 0.88 -0.46 7.61
CA ARG A 132 1.35 0.84 7.10
C ARG A 132 0.78 2.02 7.87
N ALA A 133 -0.53 2.02 8.11
CA ALA A 133 -1.21 3.10 8.82
C ALA A 133 -0.69 3.29 10.25
N ARG A 134 -0.46 2.18 10.97
CA ARG A 134 0.14 2.21 12.33
C ARG A 134 1.55 2.77 12.29
N GLN A 135 2.36 2.35 11.34
CA GLN A 135 3.74 2.81 11.21
C GLN A 135 3.81 4.30 10.89
N ILE A 136 3.01 4.79 9.92
CA ILE A 136 2.88 6.22 9.61
C ILE A 136 2.44 7.01 10.85
N ARG A 137 1.40 6.56 11.54
CA ARG A 137 0.92 7.17 12.79
C ARG A 137 2.04 7.27 13.83
N ASP A 138 2.77 6.18 14.05
CA ASP A 138 3.79 6.12 15.09
C ASP A 138 5.00 7.00 14.74
N ARG A 139 5.36 7.10 13.45
CA ARG A 139 6.36 8.06 12.96
C ARG A 139 5.90 9.50 13.17
N LEU A 140 4.67 9.84 12.78
CA LEU A 140 4.11 11.18 13.02
C LEU A 140 4.15 11.53 14.51
N ARG A 141 3.77 10.59 15.39
CA ARG A 141 3.79 10.77 16.85
C ARG A 141 5.17 11.07 17.43
N SER A 142 6.22 10.59 16.81
CA SER A 142 7.59 10.82 17.28
C SER A 142 8.14 12.20 16.90
N LEU A 143 7.44 12.94 16.04
CA LEU A 143 7.87 14.26 15.59
C LEU A 143 7.37 15.35 16.54
N MET A 144 8.26 16.22 17.01
CA MET A 144 7.92 17.38 17.82
C MET A 144 7.57 18.59 16.96
N GLN A 145 8.33 18.82 15.91
CA GLN A 145 8.09 19.79 14.85
C GLN A 145 8.23 19.11 13.50
N VAL A 146 7.25 19.29 12.63
CA VAL A 146 7.19 18.60 11.34
C VAL A 146 7.77 19.50 10.26
N LYS A 147 8.79 19.00 9.55
CA LYS A 147 9.35 19.63 8.34
C LYS A 147 8.92 18.82 7.10
N PRO A 148 8.91 19.43 5.91
CA PRO A 148 8.62 18.69 4.69
C PRO A 148 9.48 17.45 4.47
N THR A 149 10.77 17.50 4.84
CA THR A 149 11.69 16.36 4.76
C THR A 149 11.32 15.20 5.70
N ASP A 150 10.74 15.50 6.88
CA ASP A 150 10.28 14.46 7.81
C ASP A 150 9.10 13.68 7.22
N LEU A 151 8.18 14.37 6.53
CA LEU A 151 7.05 13.73 5.84
C LEU A 151 7.53 12.93 4.63
N LEU A 152 8.54 13.39 3.91
CA LEU A 152 9.17 12.60 2.85
C LEU A 152 9.85 11.35 3.43
N ALA A 153 10.56 11.48 4.56
CA ALA A 153 11.17 10.33 5.25
C ALA A 153 10.14 9.27 5.66
N ILE A 154 8.93 9.69 6.11
CA ILE A 154 7.82 8.75 6.38
C ILE A 154 7.36 8.05 5.10
N GLN A 155 7.27 8.76 3.97
CA GLN A 155 6.91 8.16 2.68
C GLN A 155 7.98 7.20 2.15
N LEU A 156 9.22 7.32 2.63
CA LEU A 156 10.35 6.47 2.26
C LEU A 156 10.67 5.40 3.31
N ASP A 157 9.89 5.31 4.39
CA ASP A 157 10.11 4.36 5.48
C ASP A 157 9.85 2.91 5.02
N ASP A 158 10.90 2.12 5.00
CA ASP A 158 10.92 0.71 4.60
C ASP A 158 11.12 -0.26 5.78
N GLU A 159 11.01 0.23 7.03
CA GLU A 159 11.07 -0.62 8.22
C GLU A 159 9.97 -1.70 8.18
N ALA A 160 10.34 -2.93 8.37
CA ALA A 160 9.49 -4.10 8.18
C ALA A 160 8.83 -4.58 9.49
N ARG A 161 8.14 -3.68 10.19
CA ARG A 161 7.53 -3.97 11.51
C ARG A 161 6.55 -5.13 11.47
N SER A 162 5.79 -5.27 10.40
CA SER A 162 4.81 -6.36 10.22
C SER A 162 5.48 -7.73 10.12
N LEU A 163 6.70 -7.81 9.56
CA LEU A 163 7.43 -9.07 9.39
C LEU A 163 8.27 -9.47 10.60
N ALA A 164 8.50 -8.60 11.56
CA ALA A 164 9.29 -8.92 12.76
C ALA A 164 8.77 -10.13 13.54
N ARG A 165 7.44 -10.33 13.60
CA ARG A 165 6.85 -11.52 14.22
C ARG A 165 7.14 -12.81 13.43
N TRP A 166 7.20 -12.71 12.11
CA TRP A 166 7.51 -13.82 11.21
C TRP A 166 8.98 -14.24 11.29
N GLN A 167 9.87 -13.27 11.41
CA GLN A 167 11.29 -13.54 11.66
C GLN A 167 11.49 -14.33 12.96
N ARG A 168 10.87 -13.88 14.05
CA ARG A 168 10.93 -14.60 15.33
C ARG A 168 10.35 -16.02 15.23
N LEU A 169 9.22 -16.18 14.54
CA LEU A 169 8.61 -17.49 14.31
C LEU A 169 9.56 -18.40 13.50
N LEU A 170 10.20 -17.90 12.45
CA LEU A 170 11.14 -18.68 11.64
C LEU A 170 12.36 -19.11 12.44
N VAL A 171 12.96 -18.21 13.24
CA VAL A 171 14.09 -18.55 14.12
C VAL A 171 13.67 -19.60 15.17
N GLN A 172 12.47 -19.48 15.76
CA GLN A 172 11.92 -20.46 16.69
C GLN A 172 11.63 -21.82 16.02
N THR A 173 11.19 -21.82 14.78
CA THR A 173 10.98 -23.04 13.99
C THR A 173 12.29 -23.77 13.72
N LEU A 174 13.34 -23.02 13.41
CA LEU A 174 14.68 -23.55 13.08
C LEU A 174 15.55 -23.75 14.35
N ARG A 175 14.97 -24.31 15.42
CA ARG A 175 15.71 -24.62 16.64
C ARG A 175 16.84 -25.65 16.41
N PRO A 176 17.80 -25.79 17.33
CA PRO A 176 19.00 -26.61 17.12
C PRO A 176 18.71 -28.07 16.75
N ASP A 177 17.71 -28.70 17.35
CA ASP A 177 17.29 -30.07 17.04
C ASP A 177 16.68 -30.24 15.65
N VAL A 178 16.05 -29.19 15.10
CA VAL A 178 15.49 -29.17 13.74
C VAL A 178 16.56 -28.91 12.68
N THR A 179 17.63 -28.21 13.06
CA THR A 179 18.72 -27.84 12.16
C THR A 179 19.89 -28.84 12.20
N ALA A 180 19.97 -29.70 13.23
CA ALA A 180 21.02 -30.72 13.32
C ALA A 180 21.07 -31.58 12.04
N ASP A 181 22.27 -31.77 11.49
CA ASP A 181 22.52 -32.56 10.28
C ASP A 181 21.71 -32.12 9.02
N ARG A 182 21.26 -30.84 9.02
CA ARG A 182 20.50 -30.23 7.93
C ARG A 182 21.16 -28.92 7.47
N PRO A 183 22.20 -28.97 6.60
CA PRO A 183 22.97 -27.78 6.23
C PRO A 183 22.14 -26.63 5.66
N ALA A 184 21.12 -26.93 4.84
CA ALA A 184 20.24 -25.90 4.27
C ALA A 184 19.44 -25.15 5.36
N ARG A 185 18.94 -25.86 6.40
CA ARG A 185 18.24 -25.24 7.51
C ARG A 185 19.17 -24.43 8.40
N GLN A 186 20.42 -24.90 8.62
CA GLN A 186 21.45 -24.15 9.34
C GLN A 186 21.78 -22.85 8.61
N GLN A 187 21.99 -22.92 7.30
CA GLN A 187 22.24 -21.75 6.47
C GLN A 187 21.07 -20.75 6.54
N LEU A 188 19.83 -21.23 6.38
CA LEU A 188 18.65 -20.38 6.48
C LEU A 188 18.59 -19.69 7.85
N ARG A 189 18.79 -20.44 8.95
CA ARG A 189 18.81 -19.89 10.29
C ARG A 189 19.84 -18.77 10.43
N THR A 190 21.09 -19.01 10.03
CA THR A 190 22.17 -18.02 10.11
C THR A 190 21.82 -16.75 9.34
N LEU A 191 21.24 -16.89 8.13
CA LEU A 191 20.88 -15.74 7.29
C LEU A 191 19.71 -14.91 7.87
N VAL A 192 18.75 -15.54 8.57
CA VAL A 192 17.61 -14.82 9.14
C VAL A 192 17.83 -14.31 10.57
N GLU A 193 18.88 -14.80 11.26
CA GLU A 193 19.32 -14.24 12.54
C GLU A 193 19.98 -12.86 12.36
N THR A 194 20.53 -12.54 11.17
CA THR A 194 21.06 -11.21 10.83
C THR A 194 19.98 -10.21 10.43
N TRP A 195 18.81 -10.28 11.09
CA TRP A 195 17.65 -9.45 10.78
C TRP A 195 17.89 -7.97 11.05
N GLU A 196 17.89 -7.14 10.02
CA GLU A 196 18.05 -5.69 10.11
C GLU A 196 16.73 -4.93 10.25
N GLY A 197 15.62 -5.61 9.98
CA GLY A 197 14.27 -5.04 10.15
C GLY A 197 13.82 -4.12 9.03
N HIS A 198 14.48 -4.13 7.88
CA HIS A 198 14.19 -3.26 6.75
C HIS A 198 13.97 -4.04 5.45
N ALA A 199 13.01 -3.57 4.62
CA ALA A 199 12.84 -4.02 3.24
C ALA A 199 13.90 -3.37 2.33
N ALA A 200 15.17 -3.42 2.74
CA ALA A 200 16.28 -2.81 2.04
C ALA A 200 16.72 -3.63 0.82
N VAL A 201 17.28 -2.95 -0.18
CA VAL A 201 17.67 -3.56 -1.46
C VAL A 201 18.66 -4.71 -1.27
N ASP A 202 19.59 -4.58 -0.36
CA ASP A 202 20.65 -5.53 -0.05
C ASP A 202 20.28 -6.58 1.00
N SER A 203 19.11 -6.46 1.64
CA SER A 203 18.68 -7.37 2.69
C SER A 203 18.32 -8.76 2.15
N VAL A 204 19.09 -9.76 2.56
CA VAL A 204 18.80 -11.18 2.34
C VAL A 204 17.77 -11.67 3.35
N SER A 205 17.95 -11.34 4.62
CA SER A 205 17.08 -11.80 5.71
C SER A 205 15.63 -11.37 5.48
N TYR A 206 15.39 -10.13 5.03
CA TYR A 206 14.06 -9.65 4.68
C TYR A 206 13.38 -10.54 3.64
N ARG A 207 14.06 -10.81 2.52
CA ARG A 207 13.52 -11.66 1.45
C ARG A 207 13.18 -13.05 1.94
N LEU A 208 14.07 -13.69 2.71
CA LEU A 208 13.85 -15.05 3.21
C LEU A 208 12.68 -15.12 4.20
N VAL A 209 12.55 -14.18 5.12
CA VAL A 209 11.43 -14.11 6.06
C VAL A 209 10.10 -13.87 5.33
N ARG A 210 10.10 -12.99 4.32
CA ARG A 210 8.93 -12.74 3.49
C ARG A 210 8.49 -13.98 2.70
N GLU A 211 9.43 -14.69 2.11
CA GLU A 211 9.14 -15.95 1.40
C GLU A 211 8.63 -17.03 2.37
N PHE A 212 9.21 -17.14 3.57
CA PHE A 212 8.72 -18.04 4.60
C PHE A 212 7.24 -17.75 4.96
N ARG A 213 6.89 -16.50 5.23
CA ARG A 213 5.49 -16.09 5.45
C ARG A 213 4.57 -16.56 4.32
N ARG A 214 5.01 -16.40 3.06
CA ARG A 214 4.23 -16.84 1.88
C ARG A 214 4.07 -18.35 1.80
N GLN A 215 5.12 -19.10 2.10
CA GLN A 215 5.06 -20.57 2.13
C GLN A 215 4.15 -21.06 3.24
N VAL A 216 4.23 -20.49 4.44
CA VAL A 216 3.32 -20.81 5.54
C VAL A 216 1.87 -20.52 5.15
N ALA A 217 1.60 -19.34 4.57
CA ALA A 217 0.26 -18.99 4.11
C ALA A 217 -0.28 -20.01 3.08
N ALA A 218 0.54 -20.40 2.11
CA ALA A 218 0.15 -21.40 1.11
C ALA A 218 -0.13 -22.77 1.75
N LEU A 219 0.78 -23.26 2.58
CA LEU A 219 0.61 -24.57 3.22
C LEU A 219 -0.58 -24.63 4.19
N ALA A 220 -0.89 -23.53 4.87
CA ALA A 220 -2.00 -23.48 5.81
C ALA A 220 -3.35 -23.24 5.12
N LEU A 221 -3.41 -22.37 4.11
CA LEU A 221 -4.68 -21.88 3.57
C LEU A 221 -5.10 -22.56 2.25
N ASP A 222 -4.17 -23.06 1.42
CA ASP A 222 -4.53 -23.76 0.18
C ASP A 222 -5.50 -24.95 0.45
N PRO A 223 -5.30 -25.80 1.47
CA PRO A 223 -6.25 -26.87 1.76
C PRO A 223 -7.62 -26.37 2.24
N VAL A 224 -7.65 -25.30 3.02
CA VAL A 224 -8.90 -24.69 3.52
C VAL A 224 -9.75 -24.16 2.38
N PHE A 225 -9.13 -23.57 1.37
CA PHE A 225 -9.82 -22.99 0.21
C PHE A 225 -9.89 -23.91 -1.00
N ALA A 226 -9.35 -25.13 -0.93
CA ALA A 226 -9.41 -26.09 -2.01
C ALA A 226 -10.85 -26.37 -2.52
N PRO A 227 -11.89 -26.51 -1.66
CA PRO A 227 -13.26 -26.66 -2.12
C PRO A 227 -13.80 -25.47 -2.91
N CYS A 228 -13.35 -24.24 -2.57
CA CYS A 228 -13.73 -23.02 -3.30
C CYS A 228 -13.09 -23.01 -4.69
N VAL A 229 -11.79 -23.33 -4.77
CA VAL A 229 -11.06 -23.41 -6.04
C VAL A 229 -11.63 -24.52 -6.94
N ALA A 230 -12.02 -25.66 -6.36
CA ALA A 230 -12.65 -26.76 -7.11
C ALA A 230 -14.01 -26.36 -7.72
N ARG A 231 -14.72 -25.42 -7.11
CA ARG A 231 -16.00 -24.89 -7.60
C ARG A 231 -15.83 -23.75 -8.59
N ASP A 232 -14.81 -22.93 -8.41
CA ASP A 232 -14.47 -21.77 -9.24
C ASP A 232 -12.95 -21.66 -9.33
N GLU A 233 -12.38 -22.06 -10.45
CA GLU A 233 -10.92 -22.02 -10.69
C GLU A 233 -10.34 -20.59 -10.71
N THR A 234 -11.19 -19.56 -10.88
CA THR A 234 -10.79 -18.15 -10.80
C THR A 234 -10.69 -17.63 -9.36
N PHE A 235 -11.20 -18.41 -8.39
CA PHE A 235 -11.16 -18.05 -6.99
C PHE A 235 -9.72 -17.99 -6.48
N ASN A 236 -9.34 -16.84 -5.92
CA ASN A 236 -8.00 -16.61 -5.42
C ASN A 236 -8.03 -15.99 -4.01
N TRP A 237 -7.90 -16.85 -3.00
CA TRP A 237 -7.89 -16.43 -1.61
C TRP A 237 -6.76 -15.45 -1.27
N ARG A 238 -5.64 -15.43 -2.02
CA ARG A 238 -4.51 -14.52 -1.81
C ARG A 238 -4.89 -13.05 -2.02
N ARG A 239 -6.05 -12.77 -2.62
CA ARG A 239 -6.63 -11.43 -2.74
C ARG A 239 -7.32 -10.96 -1.45
N PHE A 240 -7.62 -11.87 -0.52
CA PHE A 240 -8.25 -11.54 0.75
C PHE A 240 -7.21 -11.17 1.81
N ARG A 241 -7.65 -10.43 2.83
CA ARG A 241 -6.83 -10.05 3.98
C ARG A 241 -6.76 -11.22 4.95
N HIS A 242 -5.73 -12.03 4.83
CA HIS A 242 -5.58 -13.29 5.58
C HIS A 242 -4.52 -13.23 6.69
N GLU A 243 -3.83 -12.11 6.86
CA GLU A 243 -2.70 -11.99 7.81
C GLU A 243 -3.08 -12.32 9.26
N GLU A 244 -4.13 -11.68 9.79
CA GLU A 244 -4.55 -11.95 11.17
C GLU A 244 -5.25 -13.30 11.33
N PRO A 245 -6.17 -13.74 10.45
CA PRO A 245 -6.68 -15.10 10.48
C PRO A 245 -5.58 -16.17 10.43
N LEU A 246 -4.58 -16.01 9.58
CA LEU A 246 -3.44 -16.91 9.50
C LEU A 246 -2.65 -16.92 10.81
N TRP A 247 -2.39 -15.73 11.38
CA TRP A 247 -1.66 -15.65 12.66
C TRP A 247 -2.41 -16.31 13.81
N ILE A 248 -3.74 -16.19 13.86
CA ILE A 248 -4.61 -16.89 14.82
C ILE A 248 -4.47 -18.41 14.66
N LEU A 249 -4.54 -18.91 13.43
CA LEU A 249 -4.35 -20.34 13.15
C LEU A 249 -3.00 -20.87 13.67
N LEU A 250 -1.93 -20.10 13.44
CA LEU A 250 -0.59 -20.48 13.91
C LEU A 250 -0.42 -20.40 15.44
N THR A 251 -1.21 -19.56 16.09
CA THR A 251 -1.18 -19.41 17.57
C THR A 251 -2.04 -20.44 18.26
N GLU A 252 -3.26 -20.66 17.77
CA GLU A 252 -4.23 -21.58 18.36
C GLU A 252 -4.04 -23.04 17.91
N GLN A 253 -3.43 -23.24 16.76
CA GLN A 253 -3.06 -24.54 16.20
C GLN A 253 -4.23 -25.56 16.17
N PRO A 254 -5.43 -25.22 15.69
CA PRO A 254 -6.57 -26.13 15.70
C PRO A 254 -6.30 -27.37 14.83
N PRO A 255 -6.42 -28.61 15.38
CA PRO A 255 -6.06 -29.83 14.65
C PRO A 255 -6.88 -30.05 13.38
N HIS A 256 -8.16 -29.67 13.40
CA HIS A 256 -9.09 -29.85 12.28
C HIS A 256 -8.86 -28.90 11.08
N LEU A 257 -8.06 -27.85 11.25
CA LEU A 257 -7.66 -26.93 10.19
C LEU A 257 -6.20 -27.12 9.74
N LEU A 258 -5.48 -28.06 10.34
CA LEU A 258 -4.15 -28.42 9.90
C LEU A 258 -4.22 -29.07 8.51
N ASN A 259 -3.32 -28.68 7.63
CA ASN A 259 -3.15 -29.33 6.34
C ASN A 259 -2.95 -30.85 6.50
N PRO A 260 -3.79 -31.71 5.86
CA PRO A 260 -3.77 -33.15 6.07
C PRO A 260 -2.44 -33.84 5.70
N LYS A 261 -1.52 -33.14 5.05
CA LYS A 261 -0.16 -33.64 4.78
C LYS A 261 0.75 -33.69 6.02
N PHE A 262 0.33 -33.04 7.11
CA PHE A 262 1.11 -32.92 8.35
C PHE A 262 0.34 -33.48 9.54
N THR A 263 1.06 -33.96 10.55
CA THR A 263 0.47 -34.41 11.80
C THR A 263 0.49 -33.35 12.87
N ARG A 264 1.37 -32.33 12.73
CA ARG A 264 1.53 -31.21 13.67
C ARG A 264 1.83 -29.90 12.94
N TRP A 265 1.45 -28.79 13.54
CA TRP A 265 1.73 -27.46 13.02
C TRP A 265 3.23 -27.15 12.90
N ASP A 266 4.04 -27.67 13.81
CA ASP A 266 5.51 -27.54 13.72
C ASP A 266 6.07 -28.14 12.42
N GLU A 267 5.54 -29.28 11.99
CA GLU A 267 5.95 -29.94 10.74
C GLU A 267 5.62 -29.06 9.51
N LEU A 268 4.46 -28.41 9.52
CA LEU A 268 4.08 -27.45 8.49
C LEU A 268 5.05 -26.27 8.44
N LEU A 269 5.42 -25.71 9.60
CA LEU A 269 6.34 -24.59 9.67
C LEU A 269 7.74 -24.98 9.17
N VAL A 270 8.23 -26.16 9.55
CA VAL A 270 9.52 -26.69 9.05
C VAL A 270 9.46 -26.92 7.55
N ALA A 271 8.37 -27.48 7.03
CA ALA A 271 8.19 -27.68 5.59
C ALA A 271 8.16 -26.35 4.83
N ALA A 272 7.55 -25.30 5.40
CA ALA A 272 7.59 -23.96 4.84
C ALA A 272 9.02 -23.40 4.76
N ALA A 273 9.82 -23.61 5.79
CA ALA A 273 11.24 -23.21 5.79
C ALA A 273 12.06 -23.97 4.74
N ASP A 274 11.83 -25.28 4.62
CA ASP A 274 12.48 -26.10 3.58
C ASP A 274 12.08 -25.67 2.17
N ALA A 275 10.81 -25.28 1.97
CA ALA A 275 10.32 -24.80 0.69
C ALA A 275 11.01 -23.50 0.25
N VAL A 276 11.34 -22.59 1.17
CA VAL A 276 12.10 -21.37 0.85
C VAL A 276 13.45 -21.73 0.22
N MET A 277 14.19 -22.64 0.83
CA MET A 277 15.52 -23.06 0.34
C MET A 277 15.41 -23.85 -0.96
N SER A 278 14.41 -24.71 -1.06
CA SER A 278 14.13 -25.47 -2.29
C SER A 278 13.79 -24.55 -3.48
N ASP A 279 12.95 -23.54 -3.27
CA ASP A 279 12.56 -22.59 -4.30
C ASP A 279 13.77 -21.77 -4.81
N LEU A 280 14.69 -21.40 -3.94
CA LEU A 280 15.91 -20.71 -4.33
C LEU A 280 16.82 -21.65 -5.15
N ALA A 281 17.00 -22.89 -4.70
CA ALA A 281 17.80 -23.88 -5.40
C ALA A 281 17.23 -24.18 -6.81
N GLN A 282 15.90 -24.33 -6.95
CA GLN A 282 15.25 -24.55 -8.24
C GLN A 282 15.44 -23.37 -9.21
N ARG A 283 15.57 -22.15 -8.70
CA ARG A 283 15.90 -20.97 -9.50
C ARG A 283 17.39 -20.79 -9.76
N GLY A 284 18.24 -21.65 -9.21
CA GLY A 284 19.70 -21.51 -9.28
C GLY A 284 20.23 -20.30 -8.51
N GLU A 285 19.49 -19.84 -7.48
CA GLU A 285 19.86 -18.69 -6.67
C GLU A 285 20.64 -19.16 -5.42
N ASP A 286 21.81 -18.55 -5.18
CA ASP A 286 22.54 -18.70 -3.92
C ASP A 286 21.75 -17.99 -2.79
N PRO A 287 21.34 -18.69 -1.72
CA PRO A 287 20.63 -18.10 -0.60
C PRO A 287 21.35 -16.90 0.03
N ALA A 288 22.67 -16.93 0.12
CA ALA A 288 23.46 -15.84 0.70
C ALA A 288 23.49 -14.58 -0.18
N ARG A 289 23.10 -14.69 -1.43
CA ARG A 289 23.03 -13.60 -2.42
C ARG A 289 21.60 -13.27 -2.83
N ALA A 290 20.61 -13.91 -2.21
CA ALA A 290 19.20 -13.72 -2.51
C ALA A 290 18.67 -12.44 -1.85
N THR A 291 19.17 -11.26 -2.27
CA THR A 291 18.76 -9.97 -1.72
C THR A 291 17.34 -9.59 -2.13
N TRP A 292 16.68 -8.72 -1.32
CA TRP A 292 15.36 -8.22 -1.63
C TRP A 292 15.32 -7.45 -2.95
N GLY A 293 16.31 -6.61 -3.22
CA GLY A 293 16.38 -5.83 -4.45
C GLY A 293 16.41 -6.69 -5.73
N ARG A 294 16.96 -7.91 -5.69
CA ARG A 294 16.88 -8.85 -6.83
C ARG A 294 15.46 -9.35 -7.09
N ALA A 295 14.64 -9.43 -6.05
CA ALA A 295 13.23 -9.82 -6.16
C ALA A 295 12.31 -8.62 -6.44
N ASN A 296 12.66 -7.42 -5.95
CA ASN A 296 11.86 -6.19 -6.03
C ASN A 296 12.41 -5.19 -7.04
N VAL A 297 12.64 -5.65 -8.27
CA VAL A 297 13.05 -4.79 -9.38
C VAL A 297 11.82 -4.12 -9.99
N VAL A 298 11.71 -2.79 -9.85
CA VAL A 298 10.64 -2.04 -10.48
C VAL A 298 10.85 -1.96 -11.99
N ARG A 299 9.75 -2.07 -12.74
CA ARG A 299 9.76 -1.99 -14.20
C ARG A 299 8.63 -1.08 -14.66
N ILE A 300 8.96 0.19 -14.84
CA ILE A 300 8.02 1.18 -15.35
C ILE A 300 8.08 1.16 -16.87
N ARG A 301 7.04 0.60 -17.49
CA ARG A 301 6.95 0.42 -18.92
C ARG A 301 5.95 1.37 -19.55
N HIS A 302 6.29 1.89 -20.72
CA HIS A 302 5.33 2.64 -21.52
C HIS A 302 4.20 1.69 -21.99
N ALA A 303 2.96 2.19 -22.01
CA ALA A 303 1.79 1.36 -22.36
C ALA A 303 1.91 0.67 -23.73
N LEU A 304 2.58 1.28 -24.68
CA LEU A 304 2.79 0.73 -26.02
C LEU A 304 4.02 -0.20 -26.14
N SER A 305 4.87 -0.29 -25.13
CA SER A 305 6.09 -1.11 -25.19
C SER A 305 5.86 -2.57 -25.61
N PRO A 306 4.76 -3.25 -25.18
CA PRO A 306 4.50 -4.62 -25.64
C PRO A 306 4.28 -4.75 -27.16
N MET A 307 4.00 -3.65 -27.86
CA MET A 307 3.75 -3.63 -29.31
C MET A 307 5.04 -3.43 -30.13
N PHE A 308 6.17 -3.15 -29.46
CA PHE A 308 7.42 -2.81 -30.13
C PHE A 308 8.53 -3.84 -29.87
N PRO A 309 9.50 -3.96 -30.78
CA PRO A 309 10.69 -4.78 -30.56
C PRO A 309 11.50 -4.26 -29.36
N THR A 310 12.21 -5.16 -28.69
CA THR A 310 12.96 -4.85 -27.46
C THR A 310 14.00 -3.72 -27.61
N TRP A 311 14.60 -3.56 -28.80
CA TRP A 311 15.55 -2.48 -29.04
C TRP A 311 14.89 -1.08 -29.01
N LEU A 312 13.59 -0.98 -29.32
CA LEU A 312 12.84 0.29 -29.27
C LEU A 312 12.28 0.53 -27.87
N THR A 313 11.92 -0.52 -27.15
CA THR A 313 11.37 -0.38 -25.79
C THR A 313 12.37 0.25 -24.81
N GLY A 314 13.68 0.12 -25.04
CA GLY A 314 14.70 0.79 -24.25
C GLY A 314 14.65 2.33 -24.31
N TRP A 315 14.00 2.91 -25.33
CA TRP A 315 13.75 4.35 -25.42
C TRP A 315 12.48 4.77 -24.71
N LEU A 316 11.49 3.89 -24.68
CA LEU A 316 10.16 4.14 -24.12
C LEU A 316 10.10 3.83 -22.60
N ASP A 317 10.76 2.75 -22.17
CA ASP A 317 10.70 2.30 -20.80
C ASP A 317 11.72 3.04 -19.91
N LEU A 318 11.39 3.22 -18.65
CA LEU A 318 12.38 3.66 -17.66
C LEU A 318 13.31 2.52 -17.28
N SER A 319 14.46 2.86 -16.71
CA SER A 319 15.43 1.88 -16.21
C SER A 319 14.78 0.92 -15.21
N ALA A 320 15.20 -0.33 -15.25
CA ALA A 320 14.79 -1.30 -14.23
C ALA A 320 15.65 -1.09 -12.98
N GLU A 321 15.01 -0.68 -11.88
CA GLU A 321 15.68 -0.30 -10.65
C GLU A 321 15.33 -1.24 -9.50
N SER A 322 16.33 -1.66 -8.72
CA SER A 322 16.11 -2.33 -7.45
C SER A 322 15.72 -1.30 -6.40
N LEU A 323 14.52 -1.42 -5.83
CA LEU A 323 14.02 -0.45 -4.87
C LEU A 323 13.72 -1.09 -3.51
N PRO A 324 14.00 -0.37 -2.41
CA PRO A 324 13.55 -0.77 -1.08
C PRO A 324 12.05 -0.54 -0.91
N GLY A 325 11.50 -1.11 0.17
CA GLY A 325 10.06 -1.07 0.47
C GLY A 325 9.31 -2.31 -0.01
N ASP A 326 8.07 -2.47 0.46
CA ASP A 326 7.15 -3.57 0.11
C ASP A 326 5.70 -3.09 0.32
N ASP A 327 4.73 -3.95 0.07
CA ASP A 327 3.29 -3.66 0.22
C ASP A 327 2.84 -3.46 1.68
N ASP A 328 3.59 -3.92 2.67
CA ASP A 328 3.30 -3.74 4.10
C ASP A 328 4.14 -2.63 4.77
N THR A 329 4.97 -1.89 4.03
CA THR A 329 5.74 -0.73 4.53
C THR A 329 5.18 0.60 4.03
N PRO A 330 5.38 1.75 4.72
CA PRO A 330 5.00 3.07 4.19
C PRO A 330 5.58 3.35 2.82
N ARG A 331 6.84 3.00 2.58
CA ARG A 331 7.43 2.95 1.23
C ARG A 331 6.85 1.78 0.46
N TRP A 332 5.63 1.96 -0.02
CA TRP A 332 4.96 0.91 -0.77
C TRP A 332 5.57 0.76 -2.15
N GLN A 333 6.26 -0.37 -2.38
CA GLN A 333 6.97 -0.63 -3.62
C GLN A 333 6.91 -2.11 -3.98
N SER A 334 6.53 -2.40 -5.23
CA SER A 334 6.59 -3.72 -5.83
C SER A 334 7.09 -3.63 -7.27
N ARG A 335 7.21 -4.76 -7.95
CA ARG A 335 7.76 -4.83 -9.32
C ARG A 335 7.01 -3.99 -10.35
N ASN A 336 5.69 -3.93 -10.25
CA ASN A 336 4.84 -3.29 -11.26
C ASN A 336 3.89 -2.26 -10.64
N PHE A 337 3.97 -2.03 -9.35
CA PHE A 337 3.09 -1.14 -8.63
C PHE A 337 3.76 -0.58 -7.38
N GLY A 338 3.53 0.68 -7.10
CA GLY A 338 4.12 1.34 -5.94
C GLY A 338 3.67 2.80 -5.84
N ALA A 339 4.16 3.49 -4.83
CA ALA A 339 3.97 4.92 -4.70
C ALA A 339 4.77 5.65 -5.78
N SER A 340 4.09 6.04 -6.86
CA SER A 340 4.72 6.77 -7.97
C SER A 340 5.03 8.20 -7.56
N GLN A 341 4.04 8.92 -7.09
CA GLN A 341 4.17 10.30 -6.66
C GLN A 341 4.51 10.35 -5.16
N ARG A 342 5.50 11.17 -4.81
CA ARG A 342 5.76 11.58 -3.43
C ARG A 342 5.70 13.09 -3.38
N MET A 343 4.84 13.63 -2.55
CA MET A 343 4.56 15.05 -2.48
C MET A 343 4.36 15.47 -1.02
N VAL A 344 4.90 16.63 -0.68
CA VAL A 344 4.66 17.32 0.58
C VAL A 344 4.38 18.78 0.27
N VAL A 345 3.22 19.26 0.65
CA VAL A 345 2.79 20.65 0.42
C VAL A 345 2.28 21.24 1.73
N SER A 346 2.67 22.48 2.00
CA SER A 346 2.15 23.28 3.11
C SER A 346 1.43 24.49 2.53
N PRO A 347 0.08 24.56 2.63
CA PRO A 347 -0.69 25.71 2.12
C PRO A 347 -0.18 27.02 2.73
N GLY A 348 0.13 28.01 1.86
CA GLY A 348 0.73 29.30 2.23
C GLY A 348 2.26 29.26 2.38
N ARG A 349 2.92 28.11 2.21
CA ARG A 349 4.38 27.93 2.22
C ARG A 349 4.82 26.94 1.13
N GLU A 350 4.23 27.03 -0.05
CA GLU A 350 4.43 26.10 -1.15
C GLU A 350 5.89 26.04 -1.63
N ALA A 351 6.66 27.14 -1.42
CA ALA A 351 8.09 27.17 -1.73
C ALA A 351 8.94 26.17 -0.91
N GLU A 352 8.44 25.73 0.24
CA GLU A 352 9.08 24.70 1.07
C GLU A 352 8.64 23.28 0.65
N GLY A 353 7.69 23.19 -0.27
CA GLY A 353 7.09 21.94 -0.71
C GLY A 353 8.07 21.05 -1.47
N LEU A 354 7.79 19.75 -1.45
CA LEU A 354 8.55 18.71 -2.15
C LEU A 354 7.65 17.94 -3.09
N ALA A 355 8.15 17.61 -4.28
CA ALA A 355 7.45 16.71 -5.19
C ALA A 355 8.44 15.99 -6.10
N HIS A 356 8.24 14.69 -6.28
CA HIS A 356 8.91 13.95 -7.33
C HIS A 356 8.04 12.82 -7.88
N MET A 357 8.32 12.44 -9.10
CA MET A 357 7.67 11.36 -9.82
C MET A 357 8.72 10.47 -10.50
N PRO A 358 8.35 9.22 -10.86
CA PRO A 358 9.28 8.29 -11.48
C PRO A 358 9.74 8.70 -12.88
N GLY A 359 9.07 9.63 -13.52
CA GLY A 359 9.44 10.15 -14.84
C GLY A 359 9.12 11.63 -14.97
N GLY A 360 9.63 12.25 -16.02
CA GLY A 360 9.39 13.65 -16.32
C GLY A 360 8.04 13.92 -17.02
N GLN A 361 7.76 15.16 -17.33
CA GLN A 361 6.46 15.61 -17.85
C GLN A 361 6.37 15.58 -19.40
N SER A 362 7.47 15.29 -20.10
CA SER A 362 7.42 15.16 -21.57
C SER A 362 6.87 13.81 -21.99
N GLY A 363 5.91 13.79 -22.90
CA GLY A 363 5.47 12.57 -23.59
C GLY A 363 6.40 12.10 -24.70
N HIS A 364 7.45 12.86 -25.04
CA HIS A 364 8.37 12.55 -26.14
C HIS A 364 9.62 11.84 -25.63
N PRO A 365 9.88 10.57 -26.02
CA PRO A 365 10.96 9.75 -25.44
C PRO A 365 12.39 10.30 -25.67
N LEU A 366 12.58 11.10 -26.72
CA LEU A 366 13.87 11.73 -27.03
C LEU A 366 14.05 13.09 -26.35
N SER A 367 13.04 13.59 -25.65
CA SER A 367 13.17 14.81 -24.86
C SER A 367 14.02 14.56 -23.61
N PRO A 368 14.91 15.49 -23.24
CA PRO A 368 15.63 15.42 -21.97
C PRO A 368 14.68 15.45 -20.76
N PHE A 369 13.46 15.95 -20.93
CA PHE A 369 12.42 16.01 -19.89
C PHE A 369 11.59 14.74 -19.78
N TYR A 370 11.78 13.72 -20.61
CA TYR A 370 11.04 12.46 -20.56
C TYR A 370 11.39 11.65 -19.30
N ARG A 371 12.68 11.61 -18.94
CA ARG A 371 13.21 10.89 -17.78
C ARG A 371 13.66 11.82 -16.65
N ALA A 372 13.34 13.10 -16.74
CA ALA A 372 13.74 14.08 -15.74
C ALA A 372 13.17 13.71 -14.36
N GLY A 373 14.00 13.79 -13.32
CA GLY A 373 13.60 13.47 -11.95
C GLY A 373 13.61 11.98 -11.59
N HIS A 374 13.80 11.04 -12.54
CA HIS A 374 13.80 9.60 -12.27
C HIS A 374 14.83 9.21 -11.21
N GLU A 375 16.05 9.68 -11.32
CA GLU A 375 17.14 9.36 -10.39
C GLU A 375 16.83 9.86 -8.96
N ALA A 376 16.33 11.09 -8.84
CA ALA A 376 15.92 11.65 -7.55
C ALA A 376 14.77 10.83 -6.92
N TRP A 377 13.81 10.37 -7.74
CA TRP A 377 12.74 9.52 -7.29
C TRP A 377 13.26 8.15 -6.80
N VAL A 378 14.17 7.51 -7.52
CA VAL A 378 14.81 6.24 -7.14
C VAL A 378 15.52 6.39 -5.79
N LYS A 379 16.34 7.43 -5.64
CA LYS A 379 17.12 7.71 -4.43
C LYS A 379 16.27 8.26 -3.27
N GLY A 380 15.06 8.77 -3.55
CA GLY A 380 14.23 9.44 -2.55
C GLY A 380 14.75 10.83 -2.17
N GLU A 381 15.45 11.50 -3.07
CA GLU A 381 16.02 12.82 -2.82
C GLU A 381 14.90 13.89 -2.77
N PRO A 382 14.98 14.87 -1.86
CA PRO A 382 14.02 15.97 -1.83
C PRO A 382 14.19 16.87 -3.06
N THR A 383 13.13 17.01 -3.85
CA THR A 383 13.07 17.91 -5.00
C THR A 383 11.98 18.95 -4.79
N PRO A 384 12.16 20.22 -5.25
CA PRO A 384 11.19 21.28 -5.04
C PRO A 384 9.83 20.98 -5.65
N PHE A 385 8.76 21.38 -4.95
CA PHE A 385 7.39 21.33 -5.46
C PHE A 385 7.15 22.36 -6.56
N LEU A 386 7.61 23.62 -6.34
CA LEU A 386 7.46 24.69 -7.30
C LEU A 386 8.53 24.63 -8.38
N PRO A 387 8.21 25.03 -9.62
CA PRO A 387 9.20 25.16 -10.69
C PRO A 387 10.23 26.22 -10.37
N GLY A 388 11.43 26.05 -10.94
CA GLY A 388 12.47 27.08 -10.89
C GLY A 388 12.15 28.29 -11.78
N PRO A 389 13.08 29.28 -11.87
CA PRO A 389 12.94 30.43 -12.73
C PRO A 389 12.73 30.02 -14.18
N ALA A 390 11.88 30.75 -14.92
CA ALA A 390 11.66 30.51 -16.34
C ALA A 390 12.95 30.74 -17.14
N VAL A 391 13.38 29.72 -17.88
CA VAL A 391 14.54 29.77 -18.78
C VAL A 391 14.14 30.33 -20.16
N HIS A 392 12.92 29.98 -20.60
CA HIS A 392 12.36 30.45 -21.86
C HIS A 392 10.94 30.95 -21.64
N LYS A 393 10.53 31.94 -22.41
CA LYS A 393 9.18 32.51 -22.42
C LYS A 393 8.61 32.53 -23.82
N LEU A 394 7.44 31.90 -24.00
CA LEU A 394 6.62 32.02 -25.20
C LEU A 394 5.42 32.91 -24.85
N THR A 395 5.22 33.98 -25.66
CA THR A 395 4.04 34.85 -25.56
C THR A 395 3.15 34.58 -26.76
N LEU A 396 1.92 34.14 -26.51
CA LEU A 396 0.89 34.02 -27.54
C LEU A 396 0.10 35.31 -27.54
N THR A 397 0.00 35.92 -28.74
CA THR A 397 -0.83 37.10 -28.97
C THR A 397 -2.02 36.70 -29.84
N PRO A 398 -3.22 37.32 -29.65
CA PRO A 398 -4.41 37.04 -30.45
C PRO A 398 -4.17 37.26 -31.92
#